data_e6905409e0f2cdbb03ba94832b3b2e23
#
_entry.id   e6905409e0f2cdbb03ba94832b3b2e23
#
_cell.length_a   1.000
_cell.length_b   1.000
_cell.length_c   1.000
_cell.angle_alpha   90.00
_cell.angle_beta   90.00
_cell.angle_gamma   90.00
#
_symmetry.space_group_name_H-M   'P 1'
#
loop_
_entity.id
_entity.type
_entity.pdbx_description
1 polymer ?
#
loop_
_entity_poly.entity_id
_entity_poly.type
_entity_poly.pdbx_seq_one_letter_code
_entity_poly.pdbx_strand_id
1 'polypeptide(L)'
;MQSIQTVSENTIYVGASDRRLAKFENLFPIPRGVSYNAYVILDEKTALLDTADASVGAQFLENVAAALDGRKLDYLIVDHMEPDHAAMIEAVLVRWPDLRLVVNAKTLPMLKMYFPTDGAAFDDALVVKAVSYTHLTLPTN
;
A
#
# COMPACT_ATOMS: atom_id res chain seq x y z
N MET A 1 11.28 -2.15 -15.24
CA MET A 1 10.33 -1.39 -16.07
C MET A 1 9.05 -1.14 -15.27
N GLN A 2 8.72 0.09 -15.08
CA GLN A 2 7.48 0.44 -14.38
C GLN A 2 6.26 0.20 -15.27
N SER A 3 5.16 -0.15 -14.65
CA SER A 3 3.88 -0.36 -15.32
C SER A 3 2.77 0.36 -14.56
N ILE A 4 2.70 1.66 -14.75
CA ILE A 4 1.71 2.51 -14.11
C ILE A 4 0.63 2.90 -15.12
N GLN A 5 -0.55 3.23 -14.60
CA GLN A 5 -1.67 3.65 -15.44
C GLN A 5 -2.43 4.77 -14.75
N THR A 6 -2.60 5.89 -15.43
CA THR A 6 -3.43 6.98 -14.94
C THR A 6 -4.89 6.55 -14.96
N VAL A 7 -5.55 6.59 -13.81
CA VAL A 7 -6.96 6.21 -13.65
C VAL A 7 -7.84 7.44 -13.72
N SER A 8 -7.42 8.54 -13.11
CA SER A 8 -8.10 9.82 -13.15
C SER A 8 -7.07 10.95 -13.09
N GLU A 9 -7.52 12.18 -13.01
CA GLU A 9 -6.63 13.36 -13.02
C GLU A 9 -5.48 13.27 -12.03
N ASN A 10 -5.73 12.72 -10.83
CA ASN A 10 -4.74 12.66 -9.77
C ASN A 10 -4.56 11.27 -9.15
N THR A 11 -5.09 10.22 -9.77
CA THR A 11 -4.99 8.86 -9.27
C THR A 11 -4.28 7.97 -10.28
N ILE A 12 -3.22 7.30 -9.83
CA ILE A 12 -2.40 6.45 -10.69
C ILE A 12 -2.39 5.03 -10.11
N TYR A 13 -2.74 4.06 -10.95
CA TYR A 13 -2.62 2.65 -10.62
C TYR A 13 -1.14 2.26 -10.58
N VAL A 14 -0.71 1.68 -9.47
CA VAL A 14 0.69 1.28 -9.24
C VAL A 14 0.82 -0.20 -8.87
N GLY A 15 -0.26 -0.95 -8.92
CA GLY A 15 -0.26 -2.37 -8.63
C GLY A 15 0.49 -3.18 -9.68
N ALA A 16 0.47 -4.49 -9.52
CA ALA A 16 1.13 -5.41 -10.43
C ALA A 16 0.33 -6.69 -10.57
N SER A 17 0.61 -7.44 -11.62
CA SER A 17 -0.02 -8.74 -11.86
C SER A 17 1.02 -9.84 -11.75
N ASP A 18 0.67 -10.91 -11.06
CA ASP A 18 1.48 -12.12 -11.00
C ASP A 18 0.79 -13.23 -11.77
N ARG A 19 1.33 -13.53 -12.96
CA ARG A 19 0.82 -14.60 -13.82
C ARG A 19 1.47 -15.95 -13.56
N ARG A 20 2.49 -15.97 -12.69
CA ARG A 20 3.22 -17.19 -12.35
C ARG A 20 2.58 -17.92 -11.18
N LEU A 21 1.76 -17.25 -10.41
CA LEU A 21 1.12 -17.80 -9.24
C LEU A 21 0.02 -18.76 -9.67
N ALA A 22 0.16 -20.04 -9.31
CA ALA A 22 -0.80 -21.07 -9.69
C ALA A 22 -2.05 -21.08 -8.80
N LYS A 23 -1.91 -20.66 -7.54
CA LYS A 23 -3.00 -20.64 -6.57
C LYS A 23 -2.93 -19.36 -5.73
N PHE A 24 -4.06 -18.72 -5.55
CA PHE A 24 -4.16 -17.56 -4.66
C PHE A 24 -4.20 -18.05 -3.21
N GLU A 25 -3.28 -17.52 -2.39
CA GLU A 25 -3.10 -17.92 -0.99
C GLU A 25 -2.95 -19.43 -0.81
N ASN A 26 -2.44 -20.12 -1.84
CA ASN A 26 -2.27 -21.57 -1.88
C ASN A 26 -3.58 -22.36 -1.73
N LEU A 27 -4.72 -21.72 -1.88
CA LEU A 27 -6.05 -22.32 -1.72
C LEU A 27 -6.85 -22.39 -3.03
N PHE A 28 -6.84 -21.29 -3.81
CA PHE A 28 -7.69 -21.16 -4.99
C PHE A 28 -6.86 -21.18 -6.27
N PRO A 29 -7.20 -22.06 -7.24
CA PRO A 29 -6.51 -22.05 -8.53
C PRO A 29 -6.81 -20.76 -9.31
N ILE A 30 -5.76 -20.16 -9.87
CA ILE A 30 -5.87 -18.91 -10.66
C ILE A 30 -5.13 -19.07 -11.98
N PRO A 31 -5.76 -19.66 -12.99
CA PRO A 31 -5.09 -19.99 -14.25
C PRO A 31 -4.55 -18.79 -15.02
N ARG A 32 -5.04 -17.60 -14.76
CA ARG A 32 -4.59 -16.37 -15.41
C ARG A 32 -3.73 -15.47 -14.50
N GLY A 33 -3.40 -15.97 -13.30
CA GLY A 33 -2.68 -15.20 -12.31
C GLY A 33 -3.58 -14.28 -11.51
N VAL A 34 -3.00 -13.34 -10.77
CA VAL A 34 -3.70 -12.41 -9.91
C VAL A 34 -3.16 -10.99 -10.09
N SER A 35 -4.05 -10.02 -9.99
CA SER A 35 -3.69 -8.62 -10.03
C SER A 35 -3.81 -8.02 -8.62
N TYR A 36 -2.76 -7.36 -8.18
CA TYR A 36 -2.73 -6.68 -6.88
C TYR A 36 -2.95 -5.19 -7.12
N ASN A 37 -4.06 -4.67 -6.61
CA ASN A 37 -4.49 -3.32 -6.91
C ASN A 37 -4.07 -2.35 -5.81
N ALA A 38 -3.23 -1.40 -6.19
CA ALA A 38 -2.80 -0.32 -5.33
C ALA A 38 -2.76 0.97 -6.16
N TYR A 39 -2.91 2.10 -5.48
CA TYR A 39 -3.06 3.39 -6.16
C TYR A 39 -2.26 4.47 -5.44
N VAL A 40 -1.67 5.37 -6.22
CA VAL A 40 -1.08 6.60 -5.70
C VAL A 40 -2.02 7.76 -6.03
N ILE A 41 -2.32 8.56 -5.03
CA ILE A 41 -3.11 9.78 -5.19
C ILE A 41 -2.15 10.97 -5.08
N LEU A 42 -2.15 11.79 -6.11
CA LEU A 42 -1.31 12.98 -6.20
C LEU A 42 -2.19 14.22 -6.05
N ASP A 43 -2.22 14.78 -4.85
CA ASP A 43 -2.91 16.02 -4.55
C ASP A 43 -1.91 16.94 -3.84
N GLU A 44 -2.34 17.87 -3.06
CA GLU A 44 -1.48 18.67 -2.19
C GLU A 44 -0.56 17.77 -1.37
N LYS A 45 -1.15 16.72 -0.81
CA LYS A 45 -0.45 15.61 -0.18
C LYS A 45 -0.51 14.40 -1.09
N THR A 46 0.46 13.51 -0.96
CA THR A 46 0.49 12.24 -1.71
C THR A 46 0.10 11.09 -0.81
N ALA A 47 -0.65 10.15 -1.33
CA ALA A 47 -1.07 8.96 -0.60
C ALA A 47 -0.91 7.70 -1.45
N LEU A 48 -0.47 6.62 -0.81
CA LEU A 48 -0.48 5.29 -1.39
C LEU A 48 -1.60 4.50 -0.72
N LEU A 49 -2.51 3.94 -1.51
CA LEU A 49 -3.59 3.08 -1.04
C LEU A 49 -3.16 1.62 -1.18
N ASP A 50 -2.95 0.96 -0.06
CA ASP A 50 -2.50 -0.42 0.05
C ASP A 50 -1.13 -0.68 -0.59
N THR A 51 -0.66 -1.91 -0.47
CA THR A 51 0.56 -2.38 -1.11
C THR A 51 0.27 -3.61 -1.96
N ALA A 52 1.24 -4.45 -2.20
CA ALA A 52 1.11 -5.63 -3.04
C ALA A 52 1.76 -6.83 -2.37
N ASP A 53 1.63 -7.99 -2.98
CA ASP A 53 2.31 -9.21 -2.55
C ASP A 53 3.81 -9.08 -2.77
N ALA A 54 4.59 -9.76 -1.93
CA ALA A 54 6.04 -9.74 -2.02
C ALA A 54 6.59 -10.29 -3.34
N SER A 55 5.84 -11.17 -4.00
CA SER A 55 6.25 -11.75 -5.30
C SER A 55 6.40 -10.70 -6.40
N VAL A 56 5.69 -9.59 -6.29
CA VAL A 56 5.76 -8.47 -7.23
C VAL A 56 6.35 -7.21 -6.59
N GLY A 57 7.03 -7.38 -5.45
CA GLY A 57 7.48 -6.26 -4.62
C GLY A 57 8.39 -5.26 -5.32
N ALA A 58 9.39 -5.74 -6.06
CA ALA A 58 10.32 -4.86 -6.77
C ALA A 58 9.59 -4.02 -7.83
N GLN A 59 8.71 -4.63 -8.60
CA GLN A 59 7.92 -3.94 -9.61
C GLN A 59 6.99 -2.91 -8.96
N PHE A 60 6.37 -3.29 -7.85
CA PHE A 60 5.48 -2.40 -7.09
C PHE A 60 6.23 -1.15 -6.62
N LEU A 61 7.41 -1.31 -6.01
CA LEU A 61 8.19 -0.17 -5.52
C LEU A 61 8.64 0.76 -6.66
N GLU A 62 9.03 0.19 -7.80
CA GLU A 62 9.34 0.98 -8.99
C GLU A 62 8.14 1.77 -9.48
N ASN A 63 6.97 1.16 -9.48
CA ASN A 63 5.72 1.80 -9.90
C ASN A 63 5.38 2.99 -8.99
N VAL A 64 5.50 2.81 -7.67
CA VAL A 64 5.22 3.87 -6.71
C VAL A 64 6.19 5.04 -6.92
N ALA A 65 7.48 4.74 -7.05
CA ALA A 65 8.49 5.77 -7.29
C ALA A 65 8.25 6.53 -8.59
N ALA A 66 7.88 5.83 -9.66
CA ALA A 66 7.56 6.45 -10.95
C ALA A 66 6.33 7.35 -10.86
N ALA A 67 5.28 6.90 -10.15
CA ALA A 67 4.06 7.67 -9.98
C ALA A 67 4.30 8.94 -9.16
N LEU A 68 5.14 8.87 -8.14
CA LEU A 68 5.49 10.03 -7.32
C LEU A 68 6.32 11.07 -8.07
N ASP A 69 7.10 10.63 -9.04
CA ASP A 69 7.92 11.49 -9.90
C ASP A 69 8.75 12.51 -9.10
N GLY A 70 9.48 12.03 -8.10
CA GLY A 70 10.33 12.85 -7.25
C GLY A 70 9.64 13.49 -6.05
N ARG A 71 8.31 13.39 -5.96
CA ARG A 71 7.60 13.86 -4.77
C ARG A 71 7.79 12.87 -3.62
N LYS A 72 7.74 13.36 -2.39
CA LYS A 72 7.75 12.49 -1.22
C LYS A 72 6.39 11.81 -1.06
N LEU A 73 6.37 10.68 -0.38
CA LEU A 73 5.13 10.00 -0.03
C LEU A 73 4.71 10.46 1.37
N ASP A 74 3.54 11.09 1.46
CA ASP A 74 3.04 11.64 2.73
C ASP A 74 2.28 10.60 3.56
N TYR A 75 1.49 9.75 2.91
CA TYR A 75 0.64 8.78 3.59
C TYR A 75 0.68 7.41 2.92
N LEU A 76 0.69 6.36 3.72
CA LEU A 76 0.32 5.01 3.31
C LEU A 76 -0.98 4.65 4.03
N ILE A 77 -2.04 4.42 3.29
CA ILE A 77 -3.34 4.06 3.83
C ILE A 77 -3.50 2.55 3.68
N VAL A 78 -3.62 1.85 4.80
CA VAL A 78 -3.79 0.40 4.82
C VAL A 78 -5.26 0.09 5.02
N ASP A 79 -5.91 -0.34 3.96
CA ASP A 79 -7.32 -0.72 3.97
C ASP A 79 -7.49 -2.21 4.28
N HIS A 80 -6.54 -3.03 3.85
CA HIS A 80 -6.65 -4.47 3.93
C HIS A 80 -5.31 -5.11 4.34
N MET A 81 -5.35 -6.05 5.29
CA MET A 81 -4.15 -6.66 5.87
C MET A 81 -3.81 -8.05 5.33
N GLU A 82 -4.49 -8.53 4.32
CA GLU A 82 -4.07 -9.77 3.66
C GLU A 82 -2.74 -9.57 2.90
N PRO A 83 -1.92 -10.61 2.72
CA PRO A 83 -0.59 -10.47 2.12
C PRO A 83 -0.55 -9.79 0.76
N ASP A 84 -1.59 -9.96 -0.03
CA ASP A 84 -1.70 -9.33 -1.35
C ASP A 84 -1.84 -7.79 -1.29
N HIS A 85 -2.12 -7.24 -0.11
CA HIS A 85 -2.22 -5.80 0.12
C HIS A 85 -1.28 -5.28 1.20
N ALA A 86 -0.66 -6.16 1.97
CA ALA A 86 0.09 -5.77 3.17
C ALA A 86 1.57 -6.17 3.16
N ALA A 87 1.97 -7.11 2.31
CA ALA A 87 3.32 -7.68 2.37
C ALA A 87 4.43 -6.65 2.17
N MET A 88 4.18 -5.58 1.46
CA MET A 88 5.18 -4.56 1.16
C MET A 88 5.16 -3.34 2.07
N ILE A 89 4.35 -3.35 3.13
CA ILE A 89 4.25 -2.22 4.06
C ILE A 89 5.62 -1.84 4.64
N GLU A 90 6.35 -2.82 5.14
CA GLU A 90 7.67 -2.57 5.72
C GLU A 90 8.65 -1.97 4.71
N ALA A 91 8.68 -2.51 3.49
CA ALA A 91 9.55 -2.01 2.43
C ALA A 91 9.21 -0.57 2.04
N VAL A 92 7.93 -0.23 2.02
CA VAL A 92 7.46 1.14 1.75
C VAL A 92 7.92 2.09 2.88
N LEU A 93 7.80 1.67 4.14
CA LEU A 93 8.26 2.46 5.29
C LEU A 93 9.78 2.69 5.24
N VAL A 94 10.54 1.71 4.83
CA VAL A 94 12.00 1.83 4.68
C VAL A 94 12.36 2.80 3.55
N ARG A 95 11.65 2.71 2.45
CA ARG A 95 11.92 3.55 1.26
C ARG A 95 11.50 5.02 1.47
N TRP A 96 10.37 5.23 2.16
CA TRP A 96 9.83 6.57 2.44
C TRP A 96 9.60 6.73 3.94
N PRO A 97 10.67 6.96 4.72
CA PRO A 97 10.60 6.92 6.19
C PRO A 97 9.79 8.05 6.83
N ASP A 98 9.55 9.12 6.09
CA ASP A 98 8.80 10.28 6.60
C ASP A 98 7.29 10.15 6.44
N LEU A 99 6.81 9.07 5.80
CA LEU A 99 5.38 8.89 5.60
C LEU A 99 4.66 8.60 6.91
N ARG A 100 3.35 8.87 6.91
CA ARG A 100 2.47 8.47 7.99
C ARG A 100 1.62 7.28 7.54
N LEU A 101 1.57 6.28 8.40
CA LEU A 101 0.81 5.04 8.17
C LEU A 101 -0.59 5.23 8.74
N VAL A 102 -1.59 5.23 7.85
CA VAL A 102 -2.99 5.45 8.24
C VAL A 102 -3.72 4.11 8.27
N VAL A 103 -4.25 3.76 9.43
CA VAL A 103 -4.98 2.51 9.63
C VAL A 103 -6.25 2.79 10.41
N ASN A 104 -7.20 1.85 10.38
CA ASN A 104 -8.37 1.93 11.25
C ASN A 104 -8.16 1.07 12.50
N ALA A 105 -9.09 1.19 13.46
CA ALA A 105 -9.00 0.48 14.74
C ALA A 105 -9.07 -1.05 14.59
N LYS A 106 -9.69 -1.56 13.54
CA LYS A 106 -9.76 -3.01 13.27
C LYS A 106 -8.48 -3.52 12.66
N THR A 107 -7.86 -2.72 11.81
CA THR A 107 -6.62 -3.08 11.10
C THR A 107 -5.40 -3.04 12.03
N LEU A 108 -5.42 -2.15 13.01
CA LEU A 108 -4.27 -1.92 13.88
C LEU A 108 -3.77 -3.18 14.62
N PRO A 109 -4.62 -4.00 15.25
CA PRO A 109 -4.15 -5.23 15.90
C PRO A 109 -3.53 -6.21 14.92
N MET A 110 -4.09 -6.35 13.71
CA MET A 110 -3.56 -7.21 12.66
C MET A 110 -2.20 -6.72 12.19
N LEU A 111 -2.04 -5.43 12.02
CA LEU A 111 -0.77 -4.81 11.63
C LEU A 111 0.32 -5.10 12.66
N LYS A 112 0.00 -4.97 13.95
CA LYS A 112 0.95 -5.25 15.04
C LYS A 112 1.34 -6.72 15.15
N MET A 113 0.43 -7.62 14.80
CA MET A 113 0.73 -9.06 14.75
C MET A 113 1.61 -9.41 13.55
N TYR A 114 1.33 -8.80 12.42
CA TYR A 114 2.03 -9.08 11.16
C TYR A 114 3.46 -8.52 11.17
N PHE A 115 3.60 -7.33 11.73
CA PHE A 115 4.89 -6.65 11.85
C PHE A 115 5.13 -6.34 13.33
N PRO A 116 5.69 -7.31 14.08
CA PRO A 116 6.04 -7.08 15.48
C PRO A 116 7.22 -6.12 15.54
N THR A 117 6.94 -4.86 15.38
CA THR A 117 7.96 -3.83 15.44
C THR A 117 7.97 -3.22 16.82
N ASP A 118 9.10 -3.36 17.48
CA ASP A 118 9.34 -2.73 18.76
C ASP A 118 9.94 -1.33 18.58
N GLY A 119 9.80 -0.79 17.36
CA GLY A 119 10.47 0.46 17.01
C GLY A 119 9.63 1.69 17.22
N ALA A 120 10.17 2.68 17.93
CA ALA A 120 9.57 4.00 18.06
C ALA A 120 9.24 4.63 16.71
N ALA A 121 10.05 4.35 15.68
CA ALA A 121 9.83 4.87 14.34
C ALA A 121 8.51 4.40 13.73
N PHE A 122 8.11 3.16 13.98
CA PHE A 122 6.83 2.63 13.51
C PHE A 122 5.67 3.31 14.24
N ASP A 123 5.75 3.40 15.56
CA ASP A 123 4.72 4.04 16.37
C ASP A 123 4.58 5.52 16.02
N ASP A 124 5.68 6.21 15.75
CA ASP A 124 5.70 7.62 15.36
C ASP A 124 5.02 7.84 13.99
N ALA A 125 5.13 6.87 13.09
CA ALA A 125 4.49 6.95 11.77
C ALA A 125 2.99 6.66 11.83
N LEU A 126 2.50 6.00 12.89
CA LEU A 126 1.17 5.44 12.96
C LEU A 126 0.10 6.51 13.23
N VAL A 127 -0.94 6.51 12.40
CA VAL A 127 -2.14 7.34 12.59
C VAL A 127 -3.35 6.43 12.53
N VAL A 128 -4.13 6.39 13.61
CA VAL A 128 -5.36 5.60 13.66
C VAL A 128 -6.55 6.50 13.38
N LYS A 129 -7.35 6.13 12.37
CA LYS A 129 -8.55 6.86 11.99
C LYS A 129 -9.78 5.97 12.06
N ALA A 130 -10.88 6.54 12.51
CA ALA A 130 -12.18 5.90 12.34
C ALA A 130 -12.56 6.01 10.86
N VAL A 131 -12.69 4.84 10.21
CA VAL A 131 -13.08 4.79 8.80
C VAL A 131 -14.55 4.43 8.74
N SER A 132 -15.39 5.35 8.22
CA SER A 132 -16.73 5.00 7.85
C SER A 132 -16.72 4.49 6.40
N TYR A 133 -17.65 3.60 6.08
CA TYR A 133 -17.74 3.04 4.72
C TYR A 133 -18.04 4.09 3.66
N THR A 134 -18.45 5.26 4.04
CA THR A 134 -18.86 6.32 3.12
C THR A 134 -17.79 7.38 2.88
N HIS A 135 -16.85 7.54 3.80
CA HIS A 135 -15.84 8.60 3.69
C HIS A 135 -14.51 8.17 4.27
N LEU A 136 -13.50 8.18 3.45
CA LEU A 136 -12.12 8.25 3.89
C LEU A 136 -11.61 9.63 3.51
N THR A 137 -11.45 10.50 4.49
CA THR A 137 -10.86 11.81 4.28
C THR A 137 -9.42 11.78 4.72
N LEU A 138 -8.50 12.09 3.81
CA LEU A 138 -7.09 12.19 4.16
C LEU A 138 -6.88 13.30 5.20
N PRO A 139 -6.07 13.05 6.24
CA PRO A 139 -5.71 14.10 7.15
C PRO A 139 -4.81 15.10 6.41
N THR A 140 -5.35 16.26 6.08
CA THR A 140 -4.66 17.29 5.33
C THR A 140 -3.90 18.28 6.22
N ASN A 141 -4.05 18.13 7.51
CA ASN A 141 -3.40 19.01 8.48
C ASN A 141 -2.44 18.25 9.36
#